data_36af56e048be00ccb192fb551b011bb9
#
_entry.id   36af56e048be00ccb192fb551b011bb9
#
_cell.length_a   1.000
_cell.length_b   1.000
_cell.length_c   1.000
_cell.angle_alpha   90.00
_cell.angle_beta   90.00
_cell.angle_gamma   90.00
#
_symmetry.space_group_name_H-M   'P 1'
#
loop_
_entity.id
_entity.type
_entity.pdbx_description
1 polymer ?
#
loop_
_entity_poly.entity_id
_entity_poly.type
_entity_poly.pdbx_seq_one_letter_code
_entity_poly.pdbx_strand_id
1 'polypeptide(L)'
;VEELCTLYTRQVGRVICLPYGVRAERVYEGIRLYREEPAADMERESIEVTGEMLSRAEKEEVVLALPDGRLHLRIRDFSGNMQEIPKKTYTKWFDYGKIKSGLRLRRRESGDYLKIDAAGHTKKLKEYFVNEKIPAAKRDAIWLLATGSEILWVAGGRIGAGCKVGENTEKILEVRLSGGNDCEDQEN
;
A
#
# COMPACT_ATOMS: atom_id res chain seq x y z
N VAL A 1 -33.25 -14.48 -8.97
CA VAL A 1 -32.56 -15.49 -9.81
C VAL A 1 -32.15 -14.86 -11.15
N GLU A 2 -33.00 -14.09 -11.82
CA GLU A 2 -32.71 -13.44 -13.11
C GLU A 2 -31.51 -12.51 -13.06
N GLU A 3 -31.35 -11.72 -11.99
CA GLU A 3 -30.19 -10.82 -11.83
C GLU A 3 -28.85 -11.57 -11.76
N LEU A 4 -28.82 -12.74 -11.11
CA LEU A 4 -27.63 -13.60 -11.05
C LEU A 4 -27.28 -14.19 -12.42
N CYS A 5 -28.30 -14.64 -13.17
CA CYS A 5 -28.09 -15.12 -14.54
C CYS A 5 -27.55 -14.01 -15.45
N THR A 6 -28.10 -12.81 -15.31
CA THR A 6 -27.61 -11.63 -16.03
C THR A 6 -26.19 -11.27 -15.62
N LEU A 7 -25.83 -11.38 -14.33
CA LEU A 7 -24.49 -11.11 -13.83
C LEU A 7 -23.45 -12.06 -14.42
N TYR A 8 -23.82 -13.34 -14.63
CA TYR A 8 -22.90 -14.34 -15.18
C TYR A 8 -22.39 -13.96 -16.58
N THR A 9 -23.21 -13.28 -17.37
CA THR A 9 -22.85 -12.82 -18.72
C THR A 9 -22.14 -11.47 -18.74
N ARG A 10 -22.03 -10.79 -17.59
CA ARG A 10 -21.36 -9.48 -17.47
C ARG A 10 -19.85 -9.62 -17.32
N GLN A 11 -19.17 -8.50 -17.47
CA GLN A 11 -17.72 -8.40 -17.30
C GLN A 11 -17.30 -8.80 -15.88
N VAL A 12 -16.18 -9.53 -15.76
CA VAL A 12 -15.55 -9.91 -14.48
C VAL A 12 -15.30 -8.66 -13.62
N GLY A 13 -15.58 -8.77 -12.33
CA GLY A 13 -15.51 -7.67 -11.37
C GLY A 13 -16.81 -6.86 -11.25
N ARG A 14 -17.86 -7.18 -12.03
CA ARG A 14 -19.19 -6.58 -11.82
C ARG A 14 -19.82 -7.10 -10.55
N VAL A 15 -20.34 -6.19 -9.73
CA VAL A 15 -21.02 -6.49 -8.46
C VAL A 15 -22.47 -6.04 -8.57
N ILE A 16 -23.40 -6.85 -8.06
CA ILE A 16 -24.80 -6.50 -7.82
C ILE A 16 -25.13 -6.70 -6.34
N CYS A 17 -26.06 -5.91 -5.83
CA CYS A 17 -26.59 -6.06 -4.47
C CYS A 17 -27.85 -6.91 -4.52
N LEU A 18 -27.89 -7.94 -3.70
CA LEU A 18 -29.03 -8.84 -3.52
C LEU A 18 -29.75 -8.50 -2.19
N PRO A 19 -30.99 -8.94 -1.99
CA PRO A 19 -31.68 -8.82 -0.71
C PRO A 19 -30.84 -9.36 0.47
N TYR A 20 -31.15 -8.91 1.67
CA TYR A 20 -30.51 -9.35 2.92
C TYR A 20 -29.02 -9.01 3.05
N GLY A 21 -28.53 -7.94 2.36
CA GLY A 21 -27.14 -7.51 2.44
C GLY A 21 -26.16 -8.46 1.76
N VAL A 22 -26.64 -9.35 0.89
CA VAL A 22 -25.78 -10.22 0.09
C VAL A 22 -25.32 -9.47 -1.15
N ARG A 23 -24.02 -9.60 -1.49
CA ARG A 23 -23.46 -9.14 -2.77
C ARG A 23 -23.10 -10.34 -3.64
N ALA A 24 -23.30 -10.19 -4.93
CA ALA A 24 -22.87 -11.13 -5.94
C ALA A 24 -21.85 -10.46 -6.86
N GLU A 25 -20.68 -11.05 -6.99
CA GLU A 25 -19.59 -10.57 -7.83
C GLU A 25 -19.30 -11.58 -8.95
N ARG A 26 -19.19 -11.09 -10.18
CA ARG A 26 -18.73 -11.90 -11.30
C ARG A 26 -17.22 -12.10 -11.22
N VAL A 27 -16.78 -13.32 -10.95
CA VAL A 27 -15.37 -13.73 -10.92
C VAL A 27 -15.06 -14.63 -12.14
N TYR A 28 -13.79 -14.86 -12.44
CA TYR A 28 -13.38 -15.65 -13.60
C TYR A 28 -14.03 -17.04 -13.62
N GLU A 29 -14.16 -17.68 -12.47
CA GLU A 29 -14.64 -19.04 -12.30
C GLU A 29 -16.17 -19.14 -12.10
N GLY A 30 -16.90 -17.99 -12.03
CA GLY A 30 -18.33 -18.02 -11.76
C GLY A 30 -18.85 -16.74 -11.10
N ILE A 31 -19.77 -16.92 -10.14
CA ILE A 31 -20.31 -15.83 -9.32
C ILE A 31 -19.96 -16.14 -7.86
N ARG A 32 -19.30 -15.17 -7.19
CA ARG A 32 -19.06 -15.22 -5.77
C ARG A 32 -20.17 -14.50 -5.03
N LEU A 33 -20.80 -15.21 -4.09
CA LEU A 33 -21.76 -14.61 -3.16
C LEU A 33 -21.05 -14.34 -1.82
N TYR A 34 -21.21 -13.14 -1.30
CA TYR A 34 -20.68 -12.78 0.02
C TYR A 34 -21.61 -11.76 0.69
N ARG A 35 -21.66 -11.77 2.00
CA ARG A 35 -22.20 -10.66 2.74
C ARG A 35 -21.09 -9.61 2.90
N GLU A 36 -21.44 -8.38 2.61
CA GLU A 36 -20.65 -7.29 3.16
C GLU A 36 -20.95 -7.30 4.66
N GLU A 37 -20.03 -7.80 5.46
CA GLU A 37 -20.04 -7.42 6.85
C GLU A 37 -20.00 -5.89 6.83
N PRO A 38 -20.93 -5.20 7.55
CA PRO A 38 -20.79 -3.77 7.68
C PRO A 38 -19.34 -3.60 8.11
N ALA A 39 -18.57 -2.82 7.33
CA ALA A 39 -17.26 -2.42 7.78
C ALA A 39 -17.56 -1.90 9.19
N ALA A 40 -17.33 -2.77 10.19
CA ALA A 40 -17.24 -2.30 11.55
C ALA A 40 -16.39 -1.06 11.40
N ASP A 41 -16.73 0.03 12.06
CA ASP A 41 -15.86 1.19 12.18
C ASP A 41 -14.51 0.65 12.72
N MET A 42 -13.79 -0.03 11.84
CA MET A 42 -12.38 -0.22 12.01
C MET A 42 -11.91 1.22 11.97
N GLU A 43 -11.69 1.79 13.16
CA GLU A 43 -10.84 2.96 13.30
C GLU A 43 -9.73 2.70 12.30
N ARG A 44 -9.75 3.46 11.20
CA ARG A 44 -8.91 3.15 10.04
C ARG A 44 -7.50 3.15 10.55
N GLU A 45 -6.99 1.97 10.75
CA GLU A 45 -5.68 1.72 11.35
C GLU A 45 -4.68 2.60 10.63
N SER A 46 -4.24 3.62 11.32
CA SER A 46 -3.29 4.60 10.81
C SER A 46 -2.23 4.81 11.87
N ILE A 47 -0.99 4.58 11.49
CA ILE A 47 0.17 4.88 12.32
C ILE A 47 0.82 6.14 11.77
N GLU A 48 0.83 7.18 12.55
CA GLU A 48 1.59 8.39 12.24
C GLU A 48 3.06 8.17 12.60
N VAL A 49 3.94 8.38 11.61
CA VAL A 49 5.39 8.36 11.82
C VAL A 49 5.82 9.78 12.24
N THR A 50 5.99 9.95 13.53
CA THR A 50 6.32 11.27 14.12
C THR A 50 7.77 11.68 13.85
N GLY A 51 8.06 12.97 13.95
CA GLY A 51 9.42 13.49 13.87
C GLY A 51 10.37 12.90 14.94
N GLU A 52 9.85 12.59 16.13
CA GLU A 52 10.61 11.90 17.18
C GLU A 52 11.01 10.48 16.76
N MET A 53 10.08 9.72 16.16
CA MET A 53 10.38 8.40 15.63
C MET A 53 11.43 8.46 14.53
N LEU A 54 11.36 9.43 13.64
CA LEU A 54 12.35 9.62 12.58
C LEU A 54 13.72 10.00 13.16
N SER A 55 13.77 10.87 14.16
CA SER A 55 15.02 11.21 14.86
C SER A 55 15.64 10.00 15.58
N ARG A 56 14.82 9.11 16.13
CA ARG A 56 15.28 7.84 16.68
C ARG A 56 15.76 6.89 15.57
N ALA A 57 15.07 6.86 14.43
CA ALA A 57 15.43 6.01 13.31
C ALA A 57 16.81 6.33 12.70
N GLU A 58 17.36 7.54 12.93
CA GLU A 58 18.75 7.87 12.59
C GLU A 58 19.78 7.15 13.47
N LYS A 59 19.42 6.81 14.70
CA LYS A 59 20.32 6.22 15.70
C LYS A 59 20.18 4.70 15.79
N GLU A 60 18.94 4.21 15.75
CA GLU A 60 18.58 2.81 15.93
C GLU A 60 17.39 2.43 15.05
N GLU A 61 17.13 1.14 14.87
CA GLU A 61 15.92 0.67 14.18
C GLU A 61 14.70 0.93 15.08
N VAL A 62 13.71 1.65 14.55
CA VAL A 62 12.42 1.86 15.21
C VAL A 62 11.45 0.81 14.73
N VAL A 63 10.85 0.05 15.66
CA VAL A 63 9.90 -1.00 15.37
C VAL A 63 8.54 -0.64 15.96
N LEU A 64 7.51 -0.60 15.12
CA LEU A 64 6.14 -0.31 15.51
C LEU A 64 5.27 -1.55 15.26
N ALA A 65 4.43 -1.89 16.24
CA ALA A 65 3.49 -2.99 16.09
C ALA A 65 2.36 -2.60 15.14
N LEU A 66 1.98 -3.54 14.27
CA LEU A 66 0.79 -3.50 13.43
C LEU A 66 -0.13 -4.64 13.85
N PRO A 67 -1.44 -4.59 13.58
CA PRO A 67 -2.35 -5.69 13.86
C PRO A 67 -1.93 -7.00 13.19
N ASP A 68 -1.35 -6.89 12.01
CA ASP A 68 -0.95 -8.01 11.16
C ASP A 68 0.58 -8.08 10.93
N GLY A 69 1.39 -7.46 11.82
CA GLY A 69 2.84 -7.52 11.67
C GLY A 69 3.60 -6.42 12.39
N ARG A 70 4.69 -5.97 11.78
CA ARG A 70 5.55 -4.91 12.30
C ARG A 70 6.04 -4.00 11.19
N LEU A 71 6.09 -2.71 11.48
CA LEU A 71 6.76 -1.70 10.66
C LEU A 71 8.14 -1.42 11.26
N HIS A 72 9.17 -1.54 10.45
CA HIS A 72 10.54 -1.22 10.80
C HIS A 72 10.97 0.03 10.03
N LEU A 73 11.58 0.98 10.73
CA LEU A 73 12.08 2.23 10.17
C LEU A 73 13.54 2.39 10.53
N ARG A 74 14.38 2.72 9.56
CA ARG A 74 15.80 3.06 9.77
C ARG A 74 16.20 4.17 8.81
N ILE A 75 16.89 5.17 9.30
CA ILE A 75 17.50 6.20 8.48
C ILE A 75 19.00 5.98 8.45
N ARG A 76 19.60 6.05 7.27
CA ARG A 76 21.04 5.85 7.07
C ARG A 76 21.56 6.82 6.02
N ASP A 77 22.84 7.17 6.13
CA ASP A 77 23.55 7.85 5.06
C ASP A 77 23.62 6.91 3.85
N PHE A 78 23.54 7.48 2.66
CA PHE A 78 23.56 6.74 1.41
C PHE A 78 24.84 7.05 0.64
N SER A 79 25.58 6.02 0.31
CA SER A 79 26.88 6.11 -0.41
C SER A 79 26.75 6.49 -1.88
N GLY A 80 25.54 6.58 -2.43
CA GLY A 80 25.29 6.74 -3.88
C GLY A 80 25.31 5.42 -4.65
N ASN A 81 25.59 4.29 -4.01
CA ASN A 81 25.63 2.99 -4.67
C ASN A 81 24.20 2.45 -4.94
N MET A 82 23.69 2.67 -6.14
CA MET A 82 22.35 2.22 -6.54
C MET A 82 22.18 0.70 -6.54
N GLN A 83 23.27 -0.08 -6.52
CA GLN A 83 23.21 -1.55 -6.48
C GLN A 83 22.81 -2.08 -5.10
N GLU A 84 23.00 -1.27 -4.05
CA GLU A 84 22.61 -1.63 -2.69
C GLU A 84 21.09 -1.52 -2.44
N ILE A 85 20.33 -0.90 -3.35
CA ILE A 85 18.89 -0.73 -3.20
C ILE A 85 18.21 -2.11 -3.16
N PRO A 86 17.49 -2.45 -2.07
CA PRO A 86 16.88 -3.77 -1.94
C PRO A 86 15.80 -4.00 -3.00
N LYS A 87 15.86 -5.15 -3.65
CA LYS A 87 14.85 -5.61 -4.60
C LYS A 87 13.69 -6.32 -3.91
N LYS A 88 13.74 -6.43 -2.59
CA LYS A 88 12.75 -7.10 -1.75
C LYS A 88 11.36 -6.47 -1.88
N THR A 89 10.33 -7.29 -1.76
CA THR A 89 8.94 -6.87 -1.94
C THR A 89 8.47 -5.96 -0.81
N TYR A 90 8.80 -6.32 0.42
CA TYR A 90 8.36 -5.64 1.64
C TYR A 90 9.44 -4.79 2.32
N THR A 91 10.60 -4.61 1.69
CA THR A 91 11.64 -3.68 2.12
C THR A 91 11.91 -2.67 1.01
N LYS A 92 11.76 -1.39 1.31
CA LYS A 92 11.97 -0.31 0.34
C LYS A 92 12.78 0.82 0.95
N TRP A 93 13.59 1.45 0.09
CA TRP A 93 14.35 2.65 0.41
C TRP A 93 13.75 3.87 -0.27
N PHE A 94 13.69 4.94 0.50
CA PHE A 94 13.15 6.22 0.06
C PHE A 94 14.21 7.30 0.26
N ASP A 95 14.25 8.26 -0.63
CA ASP A 95 15.03 9.48 -0.45
C ASP A 95 14.43 10.28 0.71
N TYR A 96 15.13 10.28 1.85
CA TYR A 96 14.63 10.92 3.07
C TYR A 96 14.45 12.43 2.90
N GLY A 97 15.34 13.09 2.13
CA GLY A 97 15.26 14.52 1.85
C GLY A 97 14.02 14.94 1.06
N LYS A 98 13.38 14.00 0.35
CA LYS A 98 12.14 14.26 -0.41
C LYS A 98 10.88 13.97 0.39
N ILE A 99 10.99 13.35 1.57
CA ILE A 99 9.82 13.06 2.42
C ILE A 99 9.48 14.34 3.19
N LYS A 100 8.29 14.88 2.90
CA LYS A 100 7.73 15.99 3.64
C LYS A 100 7.12 15.49 4.96
N SER A 101 6.77 16.42 5.85
CA SER A 101 6.08 16.10 7.11
C SER A 101 4.76 15.34 6.89
N GLY A 102 4.30 14.61 7.92
CA GLY A 102 3.01 13.91 7.90
C GLY A 102 3.07 12.53 7.27
N LEU A 103 4.20 11.81 7.45
CA LEU A 103 4.33 10.43 6.99
C LEU A 103 3.41 9.52 7.83
N ARG A 104 2.60 8.71 7.15
CA ARG A 104 1.66 7.77 7.77
C ARG A 104 1.72 6.41 7.09
N LEU A 105 1.62 5.36 7.88
CA LEU A 105 1.28 4.04 7.39
C LEU A 105 -0.22 3.82 7.66
N ARG A 106 -1.02 3.64 6.60
CA ARG A 106 -2.48 3.55 6.70
C ARG A 106 -3.09 2.70 5.59
N ARG A 107 -4.34 2.40 5.72
CA ARG A 107 -5.16 1.82 4.64
C ARG A 107 -5.58 2.91 3.64
N ARG A 108 -6.15 2.50 2.49
CA ARG A 108 -6.54 3.43 1.44
C ARG A 108 -7.63 4.41 1.88
N GLU A 109 -7.57 5.61 1.33
CA GLU A 109 -8.58 6.65 1.51
C GLU A 109 -9.07 7.17 0.15
N SER A 110 -10.19 7.89 0.19
CA SER A 110 -10.70 8.55 -1.03
C SER A 110 -9.75 9.68 -1.46
N GLY A 111 -9.46 9.74 -2.75
CA GLY A 111 -8.57 10.77 -3.29
C GLY A 111 -7.09 10.36 -3.38
N ASP A 112 -6.71 9.18 -2.87
CA ASP A 112 -5.33 8.68 -2.94
C ASP A 112 -4.81 8.57 -4.38
N TYR A 113 -3.55 8.97 -4.55
CA TYR A 113 -2.85 8.93 -5.83
C TYR A 113 -1.36 8.60 -5.67
N LEU A 114 -0.75 8.12 -6.74
CA LEU A 114 0.69 7.91 -6.84
C LEU A 114 1.28 8.88 -7.88
N LYS A 115 2.47 9.39 -7.62
CA LYS A 115 3.32 9.95 -8.68
C LYS A 115 3.94 8.81 -9.48
N ILE A 116 3.78 8.83 -10.79
CA ILE A 116 4.18 7.73 -11.67
C ILE A 116 5.55 7.95 -12.33
N ASP A 117 5.98 9.19 -12.40
CA ASP A 117 7.27 9.60 -12.99
C ASP A 117 7.88 10.84 -12.30
N ALA A 118 9.08 11.18 -12.71
CA ALA A 118 9.82 12.35 -12.21
C ALA A 118 9.22 13.69 -12.68
N ALA A 119 8.42 13.70 -13.75
CA ALA A 119 7.72 14.90 -14.22
C ALA A 119 6.52 15.27 -13.33
N GLY A 120 6.15 14.38 -12.39
CA GLY A 120 5.09 14.61 -11.43
C GLY A 120 3.70 14.21 -11.91
N HIS A 121 3.60 13.46 -13.01
CA HIS A 121 2.31 12.89 -13.41
C HIS A 121 1.78 11.96 -12.34
N THR A 122 0.48 12.03 -12.12
CA THR A 122 -0.19 11.27 -11.08
C THR A 122 -1.15 10.23 -11.66
N LYS A 123 -1.36 9.16 -10.91
CA LYS A 123 -2.37 8.13 -11.18
C LYS A 123 -3.18 7.89 -9.92
N LYS A 124 -4.51 7.87 -10.03
CA LYS A 124 -5.38 7.51 -8.90
C LYS A 124 -5.05 6.10 -8.40
N LEU A 125 -5.01 5.91 -7.10
CA LEU A 125 -4.73 4.62 -6.49
C LEU A 125 -5.72 3.54 -6.96
N LYS A 126 -7.00 3.90 -7.14
CA LYS A 126 -8.03 3.01 -7.68
C LYS A 126 -7.66 2.47 -9.07
N GLU A 127 -7.15 3.33 -9.95
CA GLU A 127 -6.71 2.95 -11.30
C GLU A 127 -5.45 2.08 -11.26
N TYR A 128 -4.54 2.39 -10.33
CA TYR A 128 -3.36 1.55 -10.08
C TYR A 128 -3.78 0.13 -9.71
N PHE A 129 -4.68 -0.04 -8.74
CA PHE A 129 -5.15 -1.36 -8.31
C PHE A 129 -5.83 -2.16 -9.43
N VAL A 130 -6.57 -1.48 -10.32
CA VAL A 130 -7.20 -2.13 -11.49
C VAL A 130 -6.13 -2.59 -12.47
N ASN A 131 -5.13 -1.74 -12.76
CA ASN A 131 -4.06 -2.07 -13.72
C ASN A 131 -3.18 -3.23 -13.23
N GLU A 132 -2.88 -3.26 -11.92
CA GLU A 132 -2.14 -4.35 -11.28
C GLU A 132 -3.01 -5.60 -11.01
N LYS A 133 -4.28 -5.58 -11.47
CA LYS A 133 -5.23 -6.69 -11.29
C LYS A 133 -5.44 -7.11 -9.84
N ILE A 134 -5.30 -6.18 -8.88
CA ILE A 134 -5.51 -6.45 -7.47
C ILE A 134 -7.00 -6.63 -7.21
N PRO A 135 -7.43 -7.80 -6.69
CA PRO A 135 -8.84 -8.07 -6.41
C PRO A 135 -9.44 -7.04 -5.44
N ALA A 136 -10.70 -6.65 -5.66
CA ALA A 136 -11.37 -5.63 -4.85
C ALA A 136 -11.34 -5.96 -3.35
N ALA A 137 -11.57 -7.22 -3.00
CA ALA A 137 -11.56 -7.71 -1.61
C ALA A 137 -10.21 -7.56 -0.88
N LYS A 138 -9.09 -7.50 -1.63
CA LYS A 138 -7.75 -7.35 -1.03
C LYS A 138 -7.33 -5.89 -0.85
N ARG A 139 -7.97 -4.95 -1.55
CA ARG A 139 -7.50 -3.54 -1.62
C ARG A 139 -7.55 -2.80 -0.30
N ASP A 140 -8.54 -3.12 0.55
CA ASP A 140 -8.72 -2.49 1.86
C ASP A 140 -7.74 -3.02 2.91
N ALA A 141 -7.15 -4.20 2.67
CA ALA A 141 -6.15 -4.81 3.55
C ALA A 141 -4.70 -4.43 3.21
N ILE A 142 -4.47 -3.67 2.14
CA ILE A 142 -3.10 -3.27 1.74
C ILE A 142 -2.64 -2.07 2.55
N TRP A 143 -1.47 -2.18 3.18
CA TRP A 143 -0.81 -1.07 3.82
C TRP A 143 -0.23 -0.09 2.78
N LEU A 144 -0.37 1.18 3.07
CA LEU A 144 0.11 2.28 2.24
C LEU A 144 0.97 3.22 3.09
N LEU A 145 2.18 3.48 2.64
CA LEU A 145 2.98 4.57 3.19
C LEU A 145 2.60 5.84 2.43
N ALA A 146 2.11 6.84 3.15
CA ALA A 146 1.51 8.03 2.53
C ALA A 146 1.95 9.33 3.21
N THR A 147 1.89 10.42 2.47
CA THR A 147 1.96 11.80 2.97
C THR A 147 0.72 12.53 2.45
N GLY A 148 -0.24 12.80 3.34
CA GLY A 148 -1.58 13.24 2.93
C GLY A 148 -2.22 12.21 1.99
N SER A 149 -2.67 12.65 0.81
CA SER A 149 -3.23 11.77 -0.22
C SER A 149 -2.19 11.20 -1.20
N GLU A 150 -0.93 11.64 -1.13
CA GLU A 150 0.14 11.08 -1.96
C GLU A 150 0.63 9.75 -1.37
N ILE A 151 0.50 8.69 -2.15
CA ILE A 151 1.01 7.36 -1.78
C ILE A 151 2.47 7.25 -2.21
N LEU A 152 3.36 7.11 -1.23
CA LEU A 152 4.79 6.91 -1.45
C LEU A 152 5.09 5.44 -1.76
N TRP A 153 4.34 4.52 -1.14
CA TRP A 153 4.50 3.08 -1.36
C TRP A 153 3.19 2.32 -1.14
N VAL A 154 2.92 1.40 -2.04
CA VAL A 154 1.93 0.35 -1.87
C VAL A 154 2.66 -0.88 -1.37
N ALA A 155 2.38 -1.35 -0.14
CA ALA A 155 3.04 -2.52 0.43
C ALA A 155 2.88 -3.75 -0.47
N GLY A 156 3.96 -4.47 -0.71
CA GLY A 156 3.97 -5.57 -1.68
C GLY A 156 4.00 -5.13 -3.15
N GLY A 157 4.00 -3.83 -3.42
CA GLY A 157 3.91 -3.28 -4.76
C GLY A 157 4.87 -2.12 -5.03
N ARG A 158 4.39 -1.14 -5.78
CA ARG A 158 5.17 -0.05 -6.35
C ARG A 158 5.47 1.06 -5.34
N ILE A 159 6.67 1.67 -5.50
CA ILE A 159 7.03 2.97 -4.92
C ILE A 159 6.59 4.09 -5.86
N GLY A 160 6.02 5.16 -5.31
CA GLY A 160 5.78 6.41 -6.02
C GLY A 160 7.08 7.06 -6.48
N ALA A 161 7.06 7.72 -7.64
CA ALA A 161 8.27 8.31 -8.23
C ALA A 161 8.82 9.49 -7.42
N GLY A 162 7.98 10.17 -6.63
CA GLY A 162 8.34 11.39 -5.92
C GLY A 162 9.42 11.26 -4.85
N CYS A 163 9.58 10.05 -4.28
CA CYS A 163 10.52 9.80 -3.18
C CYS A 163 11.53 8.67 -3.47
N LYS A 164 11.70 8.33 -4.74
CA LYS A 164 12.72 7.34 -5.13
C LYS A 164 14.13 7.84 -4.83
N VAL A 165 14.96 6.91 -4.37
CA VAL A 165 16.41 7.10 -4.24
C VAL A 165 17.00 7.41 -5.62
N GLY A 166 17.91 8.35 -5.68
CA GLY A 166 18.61 8.78 -6.89
C GLY A 166 20.06 9.15 -6.59
N GLU A 167 20.80 9.57 -7.61
CA GLU A 167 22.23 9.89 -7.51
C GLU A 167 22.56 10.98 -6.48
N ASN A 168 21.64 11.92 -6.27
CA ASN A 168 21.82 13.03 -5.33
C ASN A 168 21.19 12.76 -3.95
N THR A 169 20.81 11.52 -3.65
CA THR A 169 20.26 11.15 -2.33
C THR A 169 21.41 11.07 -1.32
N GLU A 170 21.32 11.84 -0.25
CA GLU A 170 22.30 11.82 0.85
C GLU A 170 21.91 10.85 1.95
N LYS A 171 20.62 10.83 2.32
CA LYS A 171 20.07 9.95 3.35
C LYS A 171 18.90 9.16 2.80
N ILE A 172 18.80 7.92 3.22
CA ILE A 172 17.68 7.04 2.92
C ILE A 172 16.85 6.77 4.16
N LEU A 173 15.53 6.69 3.99
CA LEU A 173 14.62 6.03 4.92
C LEU A 173 14.37 4.61 4.41
N GLU A 174 14.88 3.62 5.13
CA GLU A 174 14.50 2.22 4.93
C GLU A 174 13.20 1.94 5.67
N VAL A 175 12.24 1.39 4.96
CA VAL A 175 10.96 0.95 5.49
C VAL A 175 10.79 -0.53 5.19
N ARG A 176 10.56 -1.33 6.23
CA ARG A 176 10.33 -2.77 6.11
C ARG A 176 9.07 -3.17 6.85
N LEU A 177 8.23 -3.96 6.19
CA LEU A 177 7.10 -4.64 6.80
C LEU A 177 7.47 -6.10 7.03
N SER A 178 7.18 -6.64 8.21
CA SER A 178 7.42 -8.04 8.56
C SER A 178 6.27 -8.60 9.38
N GLY A 179 6.02 -9.92 9.23
CA GLY A 179 4.87 -10.56 9.86
C GLY A 179 3.58 -10.36 9.05
N GLY A 180 2.59 -11.22 9.25
CA GLY A 180 1.40 -11.30 8.40
C GLY A 180 1.55 -12.34 7.30
N ASN A 181 0.43 -12.91 6.85
CA ASN A 181 0.40 -14.05 5.92
C ASN A 181 1.02 -13.78 4.54
N ASP A 182 1.33 -12.51 4.20
CA ASP A 182 1.84 -12.10 2.88
C ASP A 182 3.08 -11.18 2.98
N CYS A 183 3.66 -10.97 4.18
CA CYS A 183 4.74 -9.99 4.40
C CYS A 183 6.13 -10.63 4.63
N GLU A 184 6.37 -11.83 4.13
CA GLU A 184 7.72 -12.38 4.14
C GLU A 184 8.45 -12.05 2.83
N ASP A 185 9.54 -11.30 2.95
CA ASP A 185 10.50 -11.17 1.87
C ASP A 185 11.11 -12.56 1.63
N GLN A 186 10.65 -13.26 0.59
CA GLN A 186 11.30 -14.49 0.17
C GLN A 186 12.75 -14.13 -0.23
N GLU A 187 13.69 -14.62 0.55
CA GLU A 187 15.10 -14.61 0.17
C GLU A 187 15.25 -15.53 -1.04
N ASN A 188 15.55 -14.94 -2.18
CA ASN A 188 15.94 -15.67 -3.38
C ASN A 188 17.37 -15.24 -3.76
#